data_59531c8535353fcdaee619d75b9d3c72
#
_entry.id   59531c8535353fcdaee619d75b9d3c72
#
_cell.length_a   1.000
_cell.length_b   1.000
_cell.length_c   1.000
_cell.angle_alpha   90.00
_cell.angle_beta   90.00
_cell.angle_gamma   90.00
#
_symmetry.space_group_name_H-M   'P 1'
#
loop_
_entity.id
_entity.type
_entity.pdbx_description
1 polymer ?
#
loop_
_entity_poly.entity_id
_entity_poly.type
_entity_poly.pdbx_seq_one_letter_code
_entity_poly.pdbx_strand_id
1 'polypeptide(L)'
;MNVELAQVTGRDGDVAYNLARTLALIEACAADTELLVLPETYLTGFPTKDNVAQIAEPLDGPTLTRVQQAATARGIAVAVGFAEVHDGRFYNTTVLITPEHGIALHYRKTHLWSGEREVFDAGDRMSTVVWRGVRVGLLICYDIEFPETARALGQLGAQLLIVTNGNFDPYGPTHRTCVMARALENQAFAVMVNRVGQGDDGLVFAGGSAVVDPFGDLLVEAGRDEATLRLTLDLTLLAKAREPYVYDRHQRMRLSGEVVETGERRELL
;
A
#
# COMPACT_ATOMS: atom_id res chain seq x y z
N MET A 1 -8.18 -15.53 0.98
CA MET A 1 -6.91 -14.96 0.51
C MET A 1 -5.97 -14.84 1.69
N ASN A 2 -4.82 -15.49 1.64
CA ASN A 2 -3.85 -15.48 2.75
C ASN A 2 -2.89 -14.30 2.57
N VAL A 3 -2.87 -13.40 3.56
CA VAL A 3 -2.04 -12.20 3.54
C VAL A 3 -1.02 -12.21 4.68
N GLU A 4 0.17 -11.70 4.40
CA GLU A 4 1.19 -11.41 5.40
C GLU A 4 1.56 -9.93 5.37
N LEU A 5 1.65 -9.33 6.56
CA LEU A 5 2.00 -7.94 6.79
C LEU A 5 3.37 -7.91 7.47
N ALA A 6 4.37 -7.39 6.80
CA ALA A 6 5.71 -7.26 7.35
C ALA A 6 5.88 -5.87 7.99
N GLN A 7 5.57 -5.76 9.29
CA GLN A 7 5.90 -4.59 10.09
C GLN A 7 7.36 -4.67 10.52
N VAL A 8 8.22 -3.93 9.85
CA VAL A 8 9.67 -4.06 10.01
C VAL A 8 10.38 -2.71 10.09
N THR A 9 11.58 -2.72 10.65
CA THR A 9 12.51 -1.61 10.56
C THR A 9 13.11 -1.54 9.15
N GLY A 10 13.48 -0.35 8.72
CA GLY A 10 14.23 -0.10 7.49
C GLY A 10 15.39 0.87 7.75
N ARG A 11 16.27 1.04 6.76
CA ARG A 11 17.34 2.03 6.78
C ARG A 11 17.12 3.05 5.69
N ASP A 12 17.11 4.31 6.07
CA ASP A 12 16.88 5.38 5.10
C ASP A 12 18.12 5.54 4.20
N GLY A 13 17.92 5.49 2.88
CA GLY A 13 19.00 5.55 1.89
C GLY A 13 19.81 4.27 1.68
N ASP A 14 19.68 3.23 2.50
CA ASP A 14 20.42 1.96 2.34
C ASP A 14 19.59 0.94 1.50
N VAL A 15 19.51 1.20 0.21
CA VAL A 15 18.76 0.35 -0.75
C VAL A 15 19.23 -1.11 -0.70
N ALA A 16 20.54 -1.33 -0.56
CA ALA A 16 21.10 -2.69 -0.54
C ALA A 16 20.62 -3.50 0.67
N TYR A 17 20.63 -2.89 1.86
CA TYR A 17 20.12 -3.50 3.08
C TYR A 17 18.61 -3.78 2.98
N ASN A 18 17.82 -2.78 2.56
CA ASN A 18 16.37 -2.89 2.47
C ASN A 18 15.95 -3.93 1.43
N LEU A 19 16.63 -4.00 0.30
CA LEU A 19 16.42 -5.06 -0.72
C LEU A 19 16.73 -6.44 -0.13
N ALA A 20 17.88 -6.62 0.51
CA ALA A 20 18.24 -7.90 1.11
C ALA A 20 17.19 -8.36 2.15
N ARG A 21 16.70 -7.44 2.98
CA ARG A 21 15.62 -7.70 3.93
C ARG A 21 14.31 -8.08 3.23
N THR A 22 13.94 -7.36 2.18
CA THR A 22 12.73 -7.65 1.38
C THR A 22 12.80 -9.06 0.78
N LEU A 23 13.94 -9.43 0.18
CA LEU A 23 14.12 -10.78 -0.39
C LEU A 23 14.04 -11.87 0.68
N ALA A 24 14.61 -11.63 1.86
CA ALA A 24 14.52 -12.56 3.00
C ALA A 24 13.07 -12.70 3.51
N LEU A 25 12.29 -11.62 3.56
CA LEU A 25 10.87 -11.65 3.94
C LEU A 25 10.04 -12.43 2.92
N ILE A 26 10.27 -12.26 1.62
CA ILE A 26 9.62 -13.03 0.55
C ILE A 26 9.90 -14.53 0.71
N GLU A 27 11.15 -14.89 0.95
CA GLU A 27 11.56 -16.30 1.17
C GLU A 27 10.92 -16.89 2.43
N ALA A 28 10.83 -16.11 3.51
CA ALA A 28 10.30 -16.54 4.80
C ALA A 28 8.77 -16.66 4.86
N CYS A 29 8.04 -16.16 3.84
CA CYS A 29 6.58 -16.27 3.79
C CYS A 29 6.12 -17.72 3.94
N ALA A 30 5.00 -17.94 4.60
CA ALA A 30 4.39 -19.27 4.71
C ALA A 30 4.04 -19.85 3.34
N ALA A 31 3.96 -21.18 3.24
CA ALA A 31 3.80 -21.87 1.95
C ALA A 31 2.52 -21.50 1.20
N ASP A 32 1.48 -21.11 1.91
CA ASP A 32 0.16 -20.75 1.40
C ASP A 32 -0.10 -19.23 1.38
N THR A 33 0.94 -18.40 1.63
CA THR A 33 0.83 -16.95 1.49
C THR A 33 0.58 -16.59 0.04
N GLU A 34 -0.40 -15.72 -0.19
CA GLU A 34 -0.75 -15.22 -1.51
C GLU A 34 -0.25 -13.78 -1.72
N LEU A 35 -0.24 -12.96 -0.66
CA LEU A 35 0.16 -11.55 -0.70
C LEU A 35 1.04 -11.20 0.50
N LEU A 36 2.21 -10.65 0.23
CA LEU A 36 3.05 -9.97 1.22
C LEU A 36 2.95 -8.46 1.02
N VAL A 37 2.75 -7.72 2.12
CA VAL A 37 2.74 -6.26 2.10
C VAL A 37 3.86 -5.71 2.97
N LEU A 38 4.63 -4.76 2.44
CA LEU A 38 5.71 -4.05 3.11
C LEU A 38 5.38 -2.56 3.28
N PRO A 39 6.12 -1.82 4.13
CA PRO A 39 5.87 -0.41 4.39
C PRO A 39 6.08 0.54 3.19
N GLU A 40 5.69 1.80 3.39
CA GLU A 40 5.95 2.93 2.50
C GLU A 40 7.45 3.14 2.28
N THR A 41 7.85 3.48 1.04
CA THR A 41 9.25 3.72 0.61
C THR A 41 10.27 2.68 1.09
N TYR A 42 9.83 1.49 1.46
CA TYR A 42 10.65 0.51 2.18
C TYR A 42 11.94 0.16 1.45
N LEU A 43 11.90 0.00 0.12
CA LEU A 43 13.09 -0.39 -0.66
C LEU A 43 14.18 0.67 -0.65
N THR A 44 13.81 1.94 -0.67
CA THR A 44 14.77 3.07 -0.67
C THR A 44 15.02 3.65 0.71
N GLY A 45 14.11 3.37 1.67
CA GLY A 45 13.94 4.21 2.85
C GLY A 45 13.35 5.57 2.44
N PHE A 46 13.18 6.46 3.41
CA PHE A 46 12.73 7.83 3.14
C PHE A 46 13.90 8.66 2.60
N PRO A 47 13.83 9.12 1.33
CA PRO A 47 14.87 9.96 0.78
C PRO A 47 14.78 11.40 1.32
N THR A 48 15.93 12.06 1.28
CA THR A 48 16.04 13.50 1.45
C THR A 48 16.22 14.17 0.09
N LYS A 49 16.11 15.50 0.06
CA LYS A 49 16.42 16.32 -1.11
C LYS A 49 17.84 16.10 -1.65
N ASP A 50 18.78 15.77 -0.75
CA ASP A 50 20.20 15.63 -1.10
C ASP A 50 20.53 14.25 -1.69
N ASN A 51 19.73 13.21 -1.40
CA ASN A 51 20.03 11.84 -1.82
C ASN A 51 18.99 11.20 -2.76
N VAL A 52 17.82 11.80 -2.95
CA VAL A 52 16.74 11.21 -3.78
C VAL A 52 17.21 10.87 -5.19
N ALA A 53 17.98 11.74 -5.83
CA ALA A 53 18.51 11.52 -7.17
C ALA A 53 19.48 10.32 -7.26
N GLN A 54 20.02 9.86 -6.15
CA GLN A 54 20.99 8.76 -6.09
C GLN A 54 20.31 7.42 -5.81
N ILE A 55 19.18 7.43 -5.10
CA ILE A 55 18.51 6.21 -4.60
C ILE A 55 17.17 5.91 -5.27
N ALA A 56 16.55 6.91 -5.92
CA ALA A 56 15.31 6.68 -6.68
C ALA A 56 15.59 5.86 -7.94
N GLU A 57 14.71 4.92 -8.22
CA GLU A 57 14.80 4.04 -9.38
C GLU A 57 13.55 4.14 -10.27
N PRO A 58 13.66 3.89 -11.59
CA PRO A 58 12.50 3.75 -12.45
C PRO A 58 11.75 2.44 -12.14
N LEU A 59 10.52 2.29 -12.66
CA LEU A 59 9.71 1.08 -12.47
C LEU A 59 10.37 -0.21 -13.00
N ASP A 60 11.25 -0.10 -13.96
CA ASP A 60 12.08 -1.20 -14.51
C ASP A 60 13.49 -1.26 -13.90
N GLY A 61 13.70 -0.56 -12.77
CA GLY A 61 14.98 -0.52 -12.07
C GLY A 61 15.42 -1.86 -11.48
N PRO A 62 16.74 -1.98 -11.17
CA PRO A 62 17.32 -3.24 -10.73
C PRO A 62 16.72 -3.75 -9.40
N THR A 63 16.36 -2.87 -8.47
CA THR A 63 15.79 -3.27 -7.19
C THR A 63 14.41 -3.91 -7.36
N LEU A 64 13.48 -3.26 -8.09
CA LEU A 64 12.17 -3.84 -8.38
C LEU A 64 12.27 -5.11 -9.23
N THR A 65 13.19 -5.17 -10.18
CA THR A 65 13.45 -6.39 -10.97
C THR A 65 13.81 -7.57 -10.06
N ARG A 66 14.64 -7.36 -9.04
CA ARG A 66 15.01 -8.40 -8.06
C ARG A 66 13.83 -8.84 -7.20
N VAL A 67 13.02 -7.89 -6.75
CA VAL A 67 11.79 -8.19 -5.99
C VAL A 67 10.81 -8.99 -6.84
N GLN A 68 10.61 -8.59 -8.10
CA GLN A 68 9.73 -9.30 -9.03
C GLN A 68 10.19 -10.74 -9.29
N GLN A 69 11.49 -10.94 -9.50
CA GLN A 69 12.06 -12.30 -9.66
C GLN A 69 11.81 -13.17 -8.45
N ALA A 70 12.02 -12.63 -7.23
CA ALA A 70 11.79 -13.36 -5.98
C ALA A 70 10.30 -13.66 -5.77
N ALA A 71 9.42 -12.70 -6.00
CA ALA A 71 7.96 -12.86 -5.92
C ALA A 71 7.45 -13.95 -6.88
N THR A 72 7.93 -13.92 -8.13
CA THR A 72 7.60 -14.93 -9.15
C THR A 72 8.10 -16.32 -8.76
N ALA A 73 9.36 -16.43 -8.32
CA ALA A 73 9.94 -17.70 -7.90
C ALA A 73 9.20 -18.31 -6.68
N ARG A 74 8.72 -17.44 -5.76
CA ARG A 74 7.97 -17.87 -4.58
C ARG A 74 6.47 -18.10 -4.86
N GLY A 75 5.95 -17.59 -5.99
CA GLY A 75 4.54 -17.70 -6.38
C GLY A 75 3.61 -16.80 -5.57
N ILE A 76 4.08 -15.69 -5.01
CA ILE A 76 3.30 -14.75 -4.19
C ILE A 76 3.25 -13.36 -4.83
N ALA A 77 2.21 -12.60 -4.55
CA ALA A 77 2.20 -11.17 -4.84
C ALA A 77 2.92 -10.38 -3.73
N VAL A 78 3.52 -9.26 -4.11
CA VAL A 78 4.21 -8.35 -3.18
C VAL A 78 3.75 -6.93 -3.42
N ALA A 79 3.29 -6.25 -2.36
CA ALA A 79 3.05 -4.81 -2.37
C ALA A 79 4.17 -4.12 -1.58
N VAL A 80 4.88 -3.17 -2.20
CA VAL A 80 6.04 -2.52 -1.60
C VAL A 80 6.21 -1.10 -2.10
N GLY A 81 6.64 -0.20 -1.18
CA GLY A 81 6.93 1.20 -1.47
C GLY A 81 8.40 1.46 -1.82
N PHE A 82 8.65 2.45 -2.66
CA PHE A 82 9.98 2.93 -3.03
C PHE A 82 9.93 4.37 -3.56
N ALA A 83 11.09 5.04 -3.64
CA ALA A 83 11.22 6.31 -4.35
C ALA A 83 11.41 6.05 -5.84
N GLU A 84 10.45 6.49 -6.65
CA GLU A 84 10.46 6.35 -8.10
C GLU A 84 11.07 7.58 -8.76
N VAL A 85 11.86 7.39 -9.81
CA VAL A 85 12.23 8.44 -10.77
C VAL A 85 11.53 8.21 -12.11
N HIS A 86 10.86 9.23 -12.64
CA HIS A 86 10.20 9.21 -13.93
C HIS A 86 10.26 10.59 -14.59
N ASP A 87 10.79 10.66 -15.79
CA ASP A 87 10.98 11.91 -16.57
C ASP A 87 11.66 13.03 -15.77
N GLY A 88 12.66 12.66 -14.96
CA GLY A 88 13.44 13.59 -14.14
C GLY A 88 12.71 14.10 -12.90
N ARG A 89 11.54 13.57 -12.58
CA ARG A 89 10.77 13.83 -11.37
C ARG A 89 10.83 12.65 -10.43
N PHE A 90 10.63 12.91 -9.13
CA PHE A 90 10.65 11.89 -8.10
C PHE A 90 9.27 11.72 -7.49
N TYR A 91 8.89 10.48 -7.20
CA TYR A 91 7.58 10.15 -6.63
C TYR A 91 7.72 9.15 -5.48
N ASN A 92 6.89 9.30 -4.47
CA ASN A 92 6.65 8.27 -3.47
C ASN A 92 5.66 7.26 -4.08
N THR A 93 6.14 6.08 -4.41
CA THR A 93 5.40 5.10 -5.20
C THR A 93 5.25 3.77 -4.47
N THR A 94 4.08 3.17 -4.58
CA THR A 94 3.82 1.78 -4.20
C THR A 94 3.44 0.97 -5.43
N VAL A 95 3.99 -0.24 -5.53
CA VAL A 95 3.67 -1.21 -6.58
C VAL A 95 3.02 -2.46 -5.98
N LEU A 96 2.08 -3.05 -6.73
CA LEU A 96 1.65 -4.43 -6.55
C LEU A 96 2.30 -5.27 -7.66
N ILE A 97 3.21 -6.12 -7.26
CA ILE A 97 3.89 -7.09 -8.13
C ILE A 97 3.17 -8.42 -7.99
N THR A 98 2.79 -9.04 -9.09
CA THR A 98 2.17 -10.37 -9.12
C THR A 98 3.03 -11.35 -9.92
N PRO A 99 3.01 -12.66 -9.60
CA PRO A 99 3.74 -13.65 -10.36
C PRO A 99 3.35 -13.72 -11.84
N GLU A 100 2.06 -13.45 -12.11
CA GLU A 100 1.45 -13.60 -13.44
C GLU A 100 1.75 -12.40 -14.37
N HIS A 101 1.83 -11.18 -13.81
CA HIS A 101 1.83 -9.94 -14.61
C HIS A 101 3.01 -8.99 -14.31
N GLY A 102 3.93 -9.39 -13.39
CA GLY A 102 4.94 -8.45 -12.92
C GLY A 102 4.30 -7.29 -12.16
N ILE A 103 4.60 -6.04 -12.51
CA ILE A 103 3.95 -4.87 -11.91
C ILE A 103 2.51 -4.76 -12.43
N ALA A 104 1.57 -5.35 -11.70
CA ALA A 104 0.14 -5.35 -12.03
C ALA A 104 -0.50 -3.98 -11.78
N LEU A 105 -0.09 -3.29 -10.72
CA LEU A 105 -0.58 -1.96 -10.36
C LEU A 105 0.57 -1.14 -9.79
N HIS A 106 0.61 0.16 -10.10
CA HIS A 106 1.45 1.13 -9.41
C HIS A 106 0.63 2.37 -9.06
N TYR A 107 1.02 3.02 -7.98
CA TYR A 107 0.36 4.21 -7.48
C TYR A 107 1.40 5.19 -6.93
N ARG A 108 1.33 6.44 -7.35
CA ARG A 108 2.11 7.57 -6.84
C ARG A 108 1.30 8.32 -5.82
N LYS A 109 1.86 8.57 -4.64
CA LYS A 109 1.22 9.28 -3.54
C LYS A 109 0.66 10.62 -3.99
N THR A 110 -0.63 10.84 -3.78
CA THR A 110 -1.30 12.09 -4.16
C THR A 110 -1.21 13.16 -3.08
N HIS A 111 -1.26 12.78 -1.82
CA HIS A 111 -1.18 13.71 -0.70
C HIS A 111 0.18 13.59 -0.02
N LEU A 112 1.07 14.53 -0.36
CA LEU A 112 2.40 14.61 0.21
C LEU A 112 2.35 15.28 1.58
N TRP A 113 2.95 14.62 2.60
CA TRP A 113 3.03 15.17 3.93
C TRP A 113 4.23 16.13 4.06
N SER A 114 4.00 17.30 4.69
CA SER A 114 5.05 18.25 5.09
C SER A 114 6.32 18.28 4.19
N GLY A 115 7.44 17.78 4.70
CA GLY A 115 8.74 17.77 4.01
C GLY A 115 8.81 16.94 2.73
N GLU A 116 7.90 16.00 2.51
CA GLU A 116 7.86 15.22 1.26
C GLU A 116 7.68 16.11 0.02
N ARG A 117 7.01 17.27 0.17
CA ARG A 117 6.79 18.24 -0.92
C ARG A 117 8.07 18.87 -1.45
N GLU A 118 9.16 18.77 -0.71
CA GLU A 118 10.48 19.24 -1.15
C GLU A 118 11.26 18.17 -1.90
N VAL A 119 10.80 16.89 -1.81
CA VAL A 119 11.49 15.70 -2.33
C VAL A 119 10.73 15.10 -3.50
N PHE A 120 9.40 15.03 -3.39
CA PHE A 120 8.54 14.32 -4.34
C PHE A 120 7.53 15.23 -5.03
N ASP A 121 7.19 14.89 -6.26
CA ASP A 121 6.01 15.36 -6.95
C ASP A 121 4.79 14.52 -6.55
N ALA A 122 3.61 15.13 -6.53
CA ALA A 122 2.36 14.44 -6.25
C ALA A 122 1.91 13.59 -7.45
N GLY A 123 1.31 12.44 -7.16
CA GLY A 123 0.57 11.66 -8.14
C GLY A 123 -0.74 12.34 -8.56
N ASP A 124 -1.28 11.96 -9.70
CA ASP A 124 -2.42 12.63 -10.36
C ASP A 124 -3.60 11.71 -10.68
N ARG A 125 -3.53 10.43 -10.30
CA ARG A 125 -4.57 9.44 -10.65
C ARG A 125 -4.77 8.36 -9.59
N MET A 126 -5.98 7.83 -9.54
CA MET A 126 -6.35 6.66 -8.77
C MET A 126 -6.60 5.49 -9.71
N SER A 127 -6.05 4.31 -9.36
CA SER A 127 -6.16 3.13 -10.22
C SER A 127 -6.46 1.87 -9.42
N THR A 128 -7.15 0.93 -10.05
CA THR A 128 -7.41 -0.40 -9.51
C THR A 128 -7.09 -1.46 -10.55
N VAL A 129 -6.80 -2.68 -10.09
CA VAL A 129 -6.61 -3.85 -10.95
C VAL A 129 -7.37 -5.05 -10.36
N VAL A 130 -7.85 -5.95 -11.19
CA VAL A 130 -8.37 -7.24 -10.73
C VAL A 130 -7.19 -8.22 -10.62
N TRP A 131 -7.04 -8.79 -9.44
CA TRP A 131 -6.07 -9.84 -9.17
C TRP A 131 -6.74 -10.96 -8.38
N ARG A 132 -6.66 -12.19 -8.89
CA ARG A 132 -7.33 -13.39 -8.31
C ARG A 132 -8.82 -13.17 -7.99
N GLY A 133 -9.51 -12.46 -8.87
CA GLY A 133 -10.96 -12.19 -8.73
C GLY A 133 -11.31 -11.09 -7.73
N VAL A 134 -10.31 -10.44 -7.11
CA VAL A 134 -10.49 -9.32 -6.18
C VAL A 134 -9.97 -8.03 -6.82
N ARG A 135 -10.74 -6.95 -6.81
CA ARG A 135 -10.29 -5.65 -7.27
C ARG A 135 -9.50 -4.94 -6.18
N VAL A 136 -8.23 -4.68 -6.47
CA VAL A 136 -7.26 -4.11 -5.54
C VAL A 136 -6.99 -2.65 -5.88
N GLY A 137 -6.92 -1.79 -4.87
CA GLY A 137 -6.44 -0.42 -4.95
C GLY A 137 -5.30 -0.16 -3.97
N LEU A 138 -4.42 0.78 -4.30
CA LEU A 138 -3.26 1.15 -3.49
C LEU A 138 -3.43 2.57 -2.93
N LEU A 139 -3.00 2.77 -1.69
CA LEU A 139 -2.88 4.06 -1.01
C LEU A 139 -1.54 4.13 -0.27
N ILE A 140 -1.05 5.33 -0.01
CA ILE A 140 0.21 5.54 0.71
C ILE A 140 0.00 6.50 1.87
N CYS A 141 0.15 6.00 3.10
CA CYS A 141 0.29 6.75 4.34
C CYS A 141 -0.74 7.89 4.47
N TYR A 142 -0.30 9.15 4.33
CA TYR A 142 -1.11 10.36 4.49
C TYR A 142 -2.37 10.39 3.60
N ASP A 143 -2.40 9.65 2.48
CA ASP A 143 -3.59 9.54 1.63
C ASP A 143 -4.81 9.04 2.39
N ILE A 144 -4.66 8.15 3.38
CA ILE A 144 -5.81 7.61 4.11
C ILE A 144 -6.52 8.62 5.01
N GLU A 145 -5.87 9.73 5.33
CA GLU A 145 -6.51 10.80 6.10
C GLU A 145 -7.55 11.56 5.27
N PHE A 146 -7.44 11.50 3.95
CA PHE A 146 -8.36 12.12 2.99
C PHE A 146 -9.39 11.08 2.51
N PRO A 147 -10.68 11.21 2.86
CA PRO A 147 -11.70 10.24 2.45
C PRO A 147 -11.84 10.12 0.94
N GLU A 148 -11.48 11.14 0.19
CA GLU A 148 -11.60 11.21 -1.26
C GLU A 148 -10.75 10.14 -1.97
N THR A 149 -9.55 9.83 -1.47
CA THR A 149 -8.65 8.85 -2.10
C THR A 149 -9.25 7.44 -2.05
N ALA A 150 -9.64 6.99 -0.87
CA ALA A 150 -10.28 5.67 -0.72
C ALA A 150 -11.65 5.65 -1.41
N ARG A 151 -12.37 6.77 -1.40
CA ARG A 151 -13.66 6.89 -2.11
C ARG A 151 -13.49 6.78 -3.61
N ALA A 152 -12.43 7.36 -4.19
CA ALA A 152 -12.11 7.19 -5.61
C ALA A 152 -11.87 5.71 -5.95
N LEU A 153 -11.08 5.01 -5.14
CA LEU A 153 -10.87 3.56 -5.30
C LEU A 153 -12.18 2.77 -5.14
N GLY A 154 -13.03 3.16 -4.19
CA GLY A 154 -14.37 2.57 -4.01
C GLY A 154 -15.27 2.76 -5.24
N GLN A 155 -15.26 3.96 -5.86
CA GLN A 155 -15.97 4.22 -7.11
C GLN A 155 -15.43 3.40 -8.28
N LEU A 156 -14.14 3.08 -8.28
CA LEU A 156 -13.52 2.16 -9.24
C LEU A 156 -13.80 0.69 -8.92
N GLY A 157 -14.50 0.41 -7.82
CA GLY A 157 -14.93 -0.92 -7.40
C GLY A 157 -13.93 -1.68 -6.56
N ALA A 158 -12.99 -1.01 -5.89
CA ALA A 158 -12.02 -1.66 -5.01
C ALA A 158 -12.71 -2.51 -3.93
N GLN A 159 -12.20 -3.70 -3.72
CA GLN A 159 -12.64 -4.69 -2.72
C GLN A 159 -11.54 -4.94 -1.67
N LEU A 160 -10.31 -4.61 -2.02
CA LEU A 160 -9.14 -4.66 -1.14
C LEU A 160 -8.34 -3.35 -1.31
N LEU A 161 -8.20 -2.61 -0.23
CA LEU A 161 -7.34 -1.44 -0.12
C LEU A 161 -6.03 -1.88 0.53
N ILE A 162 -4.91 -1.72 -0.17
CA ILE A 162 -3.57 -1.93 0.39
C ILE A 162 -2.98 -0.56 0.69
N VAL A 163 -2.57 -0.35 1.93
CA VAL A 163 -1.99 0.90 2.42
C VAL A 163 -0.57 0.64 2.88
N THR A 164 0.41 1.08 2.11
CA THR A 164 1.80 1.12 2.57
C THR A 164 2.00 2.38 3.40
N ASN A 165 2.51 2.23 4.62
CA ASN A 165 2.50 3.28 5.62
C ASN A 165 3.89 3.53 6.21
N GLY A 166 4.18 4.79 6.54
CA GLY A 166 5.36 5.25 7.25
C GLY A 166 4.97 6.25 8.34
N ASN A 167 3.81 6.02 8.95
CA ASN A 167 3.27 6.88 10.00
C ASN A 167 4.11 6.78 11.28
N PHE A 168 4.25 7.89 11.97
CA PHE A 168 5.07 8.07 13.15
C PHE A 168 4.31 8.76 14.29
N ASP A 169 4.91 8.75 15.48
CA ASP A 169 4.34 9.39 16.66
C ASP A 169 4.13 10.91 16.47
N PRO A 170 3.01 11.45 16.97
CA PRO A 170 1.94 10.78 17.74
C PRO A 170 0.74 10.30 16.90
N TYR A 171 0.87 10.17 15.58
CA TYR A 171 -0.25 10.02 14.63
C TYR A 171 -0.76 8.57 14.44
N GLY A 172 -0.19 7.58 15.14
CA GLY A 172 -0.66 6.18 15.07
C GLY A 172 -2.18 6.03 15.25
N PRO A 173 -2.80 6.61 16.31
CA PRO A 173 -4.26 6.54 16.51
C PRO A 173 -5.09 7.16 15.39
N THR A 174 -4.57 8.20 14.72
CA THR A 174 -5.23 8.82 13.57
C THR A 174 -5.35 7.84 12.42
N HIS A 175 -4.23 7.20 12.03
CA HIS A 175 -4.23 6.24 10.94
C HIS A 175 -5.07 4.99 11.24
N ARG A 176 -5.05 4.52 12.49
CA ARG A 176 -5.93 3.44 12.95
C ARG A 176 -7.41 3.77 12.72
N THR A 177 -7.83 4.98 13.11
CA THR A 177 -9.20 5.45 12.90
C THR A 177 -9.54 5.58 11.43
N CYS A 178 -8.62 6.16 10.65
CA CYS A 178 -8.82 6.36 9.22
C CYS A 178 -8.95 5.04 8.47
N VAL A 179 -8.06 4.05 8.68
CA VAL A 179 -8.13 2.78 7.95
C VAL A 179 -9.43 2.03 8.20
N MET A 180 -9.94 2.05 9.45
CA MET A 180 -11.24 1.46 9.78
C MET A 180 -12.39 2.18 9.05
N ALA A 181 -12.38 3.52 9.02
CA ALA A 181 -13.37 4.29 8.30
C ALA A 181 -13.34 4.03 6.78
N ARG A 182 -12.12 3.95 6.18
CA ARG A 182 -11.97 3.68 4.73
C ARG A 182 -12.47 2.29 4.34
N ALA A 183 -12.24 1.26 5.18
CA ALA A 183 -12.77 -0.07 4.97
C ALA A 183 -14.32 -0.07 5.02
N LEU A 184 -14.89 0.48 6.08
CA LEU A 184 -16.34 0.56 6.31
C LEU A 184 -17.06 1.30 5.16
N GLU A 185 -16.66 2.52 4.89
CA GLU A 185 -17.38 3.40 3.95
C GLU A 185 -17.31 2.94 2.49
N ASN A 186 -16.32 2.10 2.13
CA ASN A 186 -16.17 1.51 0.81
C ASN A 186 -16.57 0.02 0.76
N GLN A 187 -16.96 -0.57 1.90
CA GLN A 187 -17.30 -1.99 2.04
C GLN A 187 -16.23 -2.89 1.43
N ALA A 188 -14.98 -2.61 1.78
CA ALA A 188 -13.78 -3.27 1.29
C ALA A 188 -12.89 -3.72 2.45
N PHE A 189 -12.09 -4.75 2.26
CA PHE A 189 -10.97 -5.01 3.16
C PHE A 189 -9.95 -3.87 3.08
N ALA A 190 -9.30 -3.57 4.20
CA ALA A 190 -8.12 -2.71 4.21
C ALA A 190 -6.96 -3.43 4.93
N VAL A 191 -5.81 -3.46 4.26
CA VAL A 191 -4.54 -4.00 4.77
C VAL A 191 -3.56 -2.84 4.85
N MET A 192 -3.23 -2.40 6.06
CA MET A 192 -2.29 -1.30 6.30
C MET A 192 -1.02 -1.84 6.94
N VAL A 193 0.13 -1.57 6.33
CA VAL A 193 1.43 -2.00 6.84
C VAL A 193 2.30 -0.81 7.13
N ASN A 194 2.62 -0.61 8.40
CA ASN A 194 3.45 0.48 8.87
C ASN A 194 4.88 0.04 9.19
N ARG A 195 5.80 0.97 9.13
CA ARG A 195 7.18 0.83 9.59
C ARG A 195 7.25 0.92 11.13
N VAL A 196 8.30 0.37 11.73
CA VAL A 196 8.67 0.53 13.14
C VAL A 196 10.11 0.99 13.26
N GLY A 197 10.52 1.34 14.48
CA GLY A 197 11.86 1.84 14.78
C GLY A 197 11.96 3.35 14.55
N GLN A 198 13.19 3.84 14.47
CA GLN A 198 13.49 5.26 14.31
C GLN A 198 14.07 5.53 12.92
N GLY A 199 13.62 6.60 12.27
CA GLY A 199 14.20 7.12 11.03
C GLY A 199 15.44 7.98 11.30
N ASP A 200 16.20 8.27 10.24
CA ASP A 200 17.42 9.09 10.32
C ASP A 200 17.12 10.55 10.70
N ASP A 201 15.90 11.03 10.45
CA ASP A 201 15.39 12.33 10.86
C ASP A 201 14.95 12.41 12.33
N GLY A 202 15.05 11.29 13.06
CA GLY A 202 14.67 11.17 14.47
C GLY A 202 13.18 10.88 14.69
N LEU A 203 12.37 10.75 13.66
CA LEU A 203 10.97 10.33 13.76
C LEU A 203 10.88 8.88 14.24
N VAL A 204 9.95 8.60 15.13
CA VAL A 204 9.70 7.25 15.66
C VAL A 204 8.45 6.68 14.99
N PHE A 205 8.63 5.66 14.15
CA PHE A 205 7.53 5.02 13.44
C PHE A 205 6.60 4.29 14.40
N ALA A 206 5.30 4.52 14.23
CA ALA A 206 4.29 4.15 15.22
C ALA A 206 3.92 2.65 15.24
N GLY A 207 4.31 1.87 14.22
CA GLY A 207 3.80 0.50 14.08
C GLY A 207 2.29 0.48 13.84
N GLY A 208 1.58 -0.45 14.47
CA GLY A 208 0.12 -0.53 14.35
C GLY A 208 -0.35 -1.01 12.97
N SER A 209 0.44 -1.84 12.28
CA SER A 209 -0.01 -2.52 11.05
C SER A 209 -1.29 -3.29 11.34
N ALA A 210 -2.27 -3.23 10.44
CA ALA A 210 -3.60 -3.73 10.72
C ALA A 210 -4.31 -4.28 9.49
N VAL A 211 -5.24 -5.20 9.74
CA VAL A 211 -6.22 -5.66 8.76
C VAL A 211 -7.61 -5.34 9.27
N VAL A 212 -8.42 -4.73 8.42
CA VAL A 212 -9.80 -4.33 8.71
C VAL A 212 -10.73 -4.98 7.69
N ASP A 213 -11.87 -5.45 8.14
CA ASP A 213 -12.87 -6.10 7.30
C ASP A 213 -13.84 -5.08 6.65
N PRO A 214 -14.72 -5.53 5.71
CA PRO A 214 -15.68 -4.65 5.03
C PRO A 214 -16.76 -4.01 5.93
N PHE A 215 -16.86 -4.42 7.20
CA PHE A 215 -17.74 -3.80 8.19
C PHE A 215 -17.04 -2.73 9.03
N GLY A 216 -15.72 -2.56 8.81
CA GLY A 216 -14.88 -1.64 9.57
C GLY A 216 -14.35 -2.24 10.87
N ASP A 217 -14.52 -3.55 11.07
CA ASP A 217 -14.02 -4.25 12.24
C ASP A 217 -12.53 -4.60 12.08
N LEU A 218 -11.77 -4.33 13.14
CA LEU A 218 -10.35 -4.65 13.20
C LEU A 218 -10.17 -6.15 13.40
N LEU A 219 -9.59 -6.84 12.42
CA LEU A 219 -9.35 -8.27 12.49
C LEU A 219 -8.04 -8.62 13.22
N VAL A 220 -7.00 -7.83 12.99
CA VAL A 220 -5.69 -7.95 13.64
C VAL A 220 -4.97 -6.62 13.63
N GLU A 221 -4.18 -6.37 14.67
CA GLU A 221 -3.33 -5.17 14.79
C GLU A 221 -1.99 -5.55 15.44
N ALA A 222 -0.89 -5.08 14.90
CA ALA A 222 0.43 -5.21 15.49
C ALA A 222 0.66 -4.16 16.59
N GLY A 223 1.60 -4.44 17.48
CA GLY A 223 2.13 -3.47 18.43
C GLY A 223 3.16 -2.52 17.80
N ARG A 224 4.18 -2.16 18.59
CA ARG A 224 5.22 -1.20 18.19
C ARG A 224 6.56 -1.85 17.81
N ASP A 225 6.65 -3.16 17.93
CA ASP A 225 7.84 -3.95 17.62
C ASP A 225 7.76 -4.56 16.22
N GLU A 226 8.89 -5.06 15.70
CA GLU A 226 8.87 -5.85 14.46
C GLU A 226 7.92 -7.04 14.60
N ALA A 227 7.08 -7.25 13.60
CA ALA A 227 6.12 -8.32 13.56
C ALA A 227 5.77 -8.71 12.13
N THR A 228 5.55 -10.02 11.90
CA THR A 228 4.86 -10.49 10.70
C THR A 228 3.48 -10.98 11.12
N LEU A 229 2.46 -10.24 10.72
CA LEU A 229 1.07 -10.64 10.94
C LEU A 229 0.62 -11.53 9.78
N ARG A 230 -0.08 -12.60 10.08
CA ARG A 230 -0.64 -13.49 9.07
C ARG A 230 -2.12 -13.70 9.31
N LEU A 231 -2.92 -13.54 8.25
CA LEU A 231 -4.37 -13.67 8.31
C LEU A 231 -4.94 -14.21 6.98
N THR A 232 -6.01 -14.99 7.08
CA THR A 232 -6.84 -15.36 5.93
C THR A 232 -8.02 -14.40 5.84
N LEU A 233 -8.12 -13.65 4.75
CA LEU A 233 -9.29 -12.82 4.45
C LEU A 233 -10.43 -13.71 3.97
N ASP A 234 -11.56 -13.72 4.69
CA ASP A 234 -12.80 -14.35 4.25
C ASP A 234 -13.51 -13.46 3.21
N LEU A 235 -13.22 -13.68 1.94
CA LEU A 235 -13.78 -12.86 0.86
C LEU A 235 -15.31 -12.90 0.77
N THR A 236 -15.99 -13.85 1.44
CA THR A 236 -17.46 -13.87 1.49
C THR A 236 -18.02 -12.66 2.24
N LEU A 237 -17.23 -12.02 3.11
CA LEU A 237 -17.62 -10.80 3.82
C LEU A 237 -17.85 -9.62 2.88
N LEU A 238 -17.24 -9.58 1.70
CA LEU A 238 -17.49 -8.56 0.68
C LEU A 238 -18.94 -8.54 0.20
N ALA A 239 -19.52 -9.72 0.02
CA ALA A 239 -20.94 -9.83 -0.34
C ALA A 239 -21.83 -9.53 0.87
N LYS A 240 -21.52 -10.12 2.02
CA LYS A 240 -22.30 -9.94 3.28
C LYS A 240 -22.39 -8.47 3.71
N ALA A 241 -21.31 -7.70 3.58
CA ALA A 241 -21.33 -6.28 3.93
C ALA A 241 -22.28 -5.45 3.06
N ARG A 242 -22.60 -5.93 1.85
CA ARG A 242 -23.49 -5.26 0.89
C ARG A 242 -24.93 -5.74 0.94
N GLU A 243 -25.26 -6.76 1.74
CA GLU A 243 -26.65 -7.26 1.86
C GLU A 243 -27.60 -6.24 2.48
N PRO A 244 -27.31 -5.62 3.67
CA PRO A 244 -28.18 -4.65 4.28
C PRO A 244 -28.09 -3.27 3.65
N TYR A 245 -26.87 -2.88 3.21
CA TYR A 245 -26.58 -1.54 2.67
C TYR A 245 -25.64 -1.67 1.47
N VAL A 246 -25.89 -0.88 0.44
CA VAL A 246 -25.01 -0.76 -0.72
C VAL A 246 -24.62 0.70 -0.84
N TYR A 247 -23.59 1.11 -0.10
CA TYR A 247 -23.21 2.52 0.03
C TYR A 247 -22.93 3.18 -1.32
N ASP A 248 -22.27 2.51 -2.27
CA ASP A 248 -21.99 3.05 -3.59
C ASP A 248 -23.24 3.35 -4.40
N ARG A 249 -24.32 2.57 -4.21
CA ARG A 249 -25.63 2.81 -4.86
C ARG A 249 -26.44 3.89 -4.17
N HIS A 250 -26.28 4.03 -2.84
CA HIS A 250 -26.99 5.03 -2.06
C HIS A 250 -26.27 6.39 -2.09
N GLN A 251 -25.00 6.41 -2.47
CA GLN A 251 -24.21 7.62 -2.56
C GLN A 251 -24.75 8.55 -3.65
N ARG A 252 -25.14 9.76 -3.25
CA ARG A 252 -25.68 10.80 -4.16
C ARG A 252 -24.60 11.77 -4.64
N MET A 253 -23.56 11.96 -3.84
CA MET A 253 -22.40 12.79 -4.20
C MET A 253 -21.28 11.86 -4.67
N ARG A 254 -20.78 12.10 -5.87
CA ARG A 254 -19.69 11.33 -6.47
C ARG A 254 -18.53 12.27 -6.77
N LEU A 255 -17.32 11.73 -6.68
CA LEU A 255 -16.16 12.43 -7.19
C LEU A 255 -16.30 12.58 -8.71
N SER A 256 -15.98 13.77 -9.21
CA SER A 256 -15.92 14.03 -10.65
C SER A 256 -14.62 13.48 -11.22
N GLY A 257 -14.66 12.99 -12.44
CA GLY A 257 -13.51 12.46 -13.16
C GLY A 257 -13.97 11.52 -14.25
N GLU A 258 -13.10 11.25 -15.20
CA GLU A 258 -13.33 10.26 -16.25
C GLU A 258 -12.84 8.91 -15.77
N VAL A 259 -13.71 7.89 -15.84
CA VAL A 259 -13.31 6.50 -15.55
C VAL A 259 -12.88 5.86 -16.86
N VAL A 260 -11.59 5.55 -16.96
CA VAL A 260 -11.01 4.81 -18.09
C VAL A 260 -10.82 3.35 -17.68
N GLU A 261 -11.29 2.42 -18.53
CA GLU A 261 -11.16 0.98 -18.31
C GLU A 261 -10.28 0.37 -19.42
N THR A 262 -9.22 -0.33 -19.01
CA THR A 262 -8.31 -1.01 -19.94
C THR A 262 -8.02 -2.42 -19.39
N GLY A 263 -8.67 -3.43 -19.97
CA GLY A 263 -8.60 -4.80 -19.46
C GLY A 263 -9.08 -4.90 -18.02
N GLU A 264 -8.20 -5.37 -17.14
CA GLU A 264 -8.50 -5.51 -15.69
C GLU A 264 -8.29 -4.23 -14.87
N ARG A 265 -7.71 -3.18 -15.48
CA ARG A 265 -7.46 -1.88 -14.84
C ARG A 265 -8.63 -0.94 -15.02
N ARG A 266 -8.89 -0.15 -13.96
CA ARG A 266 -9.74 1.05 -13.99
C ARG A 266 -8.97 2.20 -13.39
N GLU A 267 -9.08 3.36 -14.02
CA GLU A 267 -8.45 4.60 -13.58
C GLU A 267 -9.49 5.71 -13.50
N LEU A 268 -9.36 6.56 -12.48
CA LEU A 268 -10.07 7.83 -12.37
C LEU A 268 -9.05 8.94 -12.65
N LEU A 269 -9.28 9.70 -13.73
CA LEU A 269 -8.43 10.78 -14.21
C LEU A 269 -9.04 12.13 -13.83
#